data_bfe55566dfd6f70213cc892047624cc9
#
_entry.id   bfe55566dfd6f70213cc892047624cc9
#
_cell.length_a   1.000
_cell.length_b   1.000
_cell.length_c   1.000
_cell.angle_alpha   90.00
_cell.angle_beta   90.00
_cell.angle_gamma   90.00
#
_symmetry.space_group_name_H-M   'P 1'
#
loop_
_entity.id
_entity.type
_entity.pdbx_description
1 polymer ?
#
loop_
_entity_poly.entity_id
_entity_poly.type
_entity_poly.pdbx_seq_one_letter_code
_entity_poly.pdbx_strand_id
1 'polypeptide(L)'
;MLRVSELALSYGANPVLEGVTMEVEDGECVSLVGPSGSGKSTILRAVIGLQAPSAGQIDLSIDRQAIGFLFQDDALLPWRRAAENVALGLRLRGMEKKAALDRAEDWLERVGLEGLGARYPRELSGGQRKRVALAQVLALEPQLLLMDEPFSALDAITRARLSQDLLRFIEARHMSVLLVTHDLEEALALSDTVYLLSRGPKARIAGQYPVPIPRPRKVIEARSHPDFGPLLGRIWQSLSQEVVTKSDQEAAWGEFSTGL
;
A
#
# COMPACT_ATOMS: atom_id res chain seq x y z
N MET A 1 -3.20 -12.50 10.99
CA MET A 1 -2.82 -12.65 9.56
C MET A 1 -1.32 -12.49 9.34
N LEU A 2 -0.73 -11.32 9.65
CA LEU A 2 0.71 -11.01 9.55
C LEU A 2 1.20 -10.46 10.88
N ARG A 3 2.36 -10.96 11.38
CA ARG A 3 3.06 -10.37 12.53
C ARG A 3 4.53 -10.14 12.16
N VAL A 4 4.99 -8.93 12.39
CA VAL A 4 6.39 -8.51 12.23
C VAL A 4 6.92 -8.18 13.61
N SER A 5 7.99 -8.85 14.04
CA SER A 5 8.55 -8.73 15.39
C SER A 5 10.04 -8.37 15.33
N GLU A 6 10.38 -7.21 15.90
CA GLU A 6 11.76 -6.70 16.01
C GLU A 6 12.54 -6.74 14.68
N LEU A 7 11.84 -6.45 13.56
CA LEU A 7 12.43 -6.53 12.23
C LEU A 7 13.55 -5.51 12.05
N ALA A 8 14.73 -6.00 11.69
CA ALA A 8 15.84 -5.17 11.24
C ALA A 8 16.21 -5.55 9.79
N LEU A 9 16.56 -4.54 9.00
CA LEU A 9 16.93 -4.70 7.59
C LEU A 9 18.07 -3.77 7.22
N SER A 10 19.02 -4.31 6.43
CA SER A 10 20.15 -3.55 5.93
C SER A 10 20.42 -3.90 4.46
N TYR A 11 20.91 -2.94 3.69
CA TYR A 11 21.49 -3.16 2.36
C TYR A 11 23.01 -3.05 2.46
N GLY A 12 23.68 -4.21 2.51
CA GLY A 12 25.12 -4.26 2.83
C GLY A 12 25.37 -3.69 4.22
N ALA A 13 26.25 -2.68 4.32
CA ALA A 13 26.55 -2.00 5.57
C ALA A 13 25.53 -0.91 5.98
N ASN A 14 24.57 -0.61 5.14
CA ASN A 14 23.61 0.48 5.38
C ASN A 14 22.35 -0.03 6.07
N PRO A 15 22.13 0.23 7.36
CA PRO A 15 20.92 -0.13 8.07
C PRO A 15 19.75 0.75 7.59
N VAL A 16 18.60 0.12 7.30
CA VAL A 16 17.38 0.79 6.87
C VAL A 16 16.33 0.78 7.98
N LEU A 17 16.09 -0.40 8.57
CA LEU A 17 15.11 -0.62 9.63
C LEU A 17 15.79 -1.22 10.86
N GLU A 18 15.28 -0.88 12.04
CA GLU A 18 15.74 -1.41 13.32
C GLU A 18 14.57 -1.57 14.30
N GLY A 19 14.29 -2.82 14.73
CA GLY A 19 13.28 -3.10 15.76
C GLY A 19 11.84 -2.76 15.35
N VAL A 20 11.49 -2.94 14.07
CA VAL A 20 10.12 -2.69 13.60
C VAL A 20 9.21 -3.82 14.07
N THR A 21 8.17 -3.45 14.85
CA THR A 21 7.13 -4.37 15.33
C THR A 21 5.76 -3.85 14.91
N MET A 22 5.00 -4.67 14.18
CA MET A 22 3.64 -4.34 13.70
C MET A 22 2.87 -5.63 13.38
N GLU A 23 1.56 -5.51 13.32
CA GLU A 23 0.69 -6.63 12.99
C GLU A 23 -0.45 -6.22 12.06
N VAL A 24 -0.99 -7.18 11.34
CA VAL A 24 -2.21 -7.07 10.55
C VAL A 24 -3.08 -8.24 10.95
N GLU A 25 -4.20 -7.97 11.60
CA GLU A 25 -5.18 -8.97 11.99
C GLU A 25 -5.95 -9.51 10.77
N ASP A 26 -6.72 -10.57 10.99
CA ASP A 26 -7.53 -11.15 9.92
C ASP A 26 -8.66 -10.19 9.51
N GLY A 27 -8.78 -9.90 8.22
CA GLY A 27 -9.73 -8.91 7.68
C GLY A 27 -9.42 -7.45 8.00
N GLU A 28 -8.28 -7.15 8.66
CA GLU A 28 -7.88 -5.79 8.99
C GLU A 28 -7.21 -5.10 7.79
N CYS A 29 -7.46 -3.82 7.64
CA CYS A 29 -6.73 -2.93 6.73
C CYS A 29 -5.79 -2.04 7.56
N VAL A 30 -4.49 -2.23 7.36
CA VAL A 30 -3.44 -1.48 8.05
C VAL A 30 -2.70 -0.62 7.05
N SER A 31 -2.47 0.65 7.40
CA SER A 31 -1.58 1.52 6.63
C SER A 31 -0.25 1.74 7.33
N LEU A 32 0.81 1.81 6.55
CA LEU A 32 2.14 2.22 6.97
C LEU A 32 2.49 3.54 6.28
N VAL A 33 2.59 4.60 7.06
CA VAL A 33 2.94 5.94 6.60
C VAL A 33 4.31 6.37 7.14
N GLY A 34 4.91 7.41 6.58
CA GLY A 34 6.21 7.91 7.04
C GLY A 34 6.97 8.63 5.93
N PRO A 35 8.12 9.25 6.25
CA PRO A 35 8.93 10.00 5.30
C PRO A 35 9.36 9.18 4.09
N SER A 36 9.65 9.84 2.96
CA SER A 36 10.25 9.18 1.80
C SER A 36 11.61 8.60 2.18
N GLY A 37 11.92 7.40 1.69
CA GLY A 37 13.17 6.70 2.01
C GLY A 37 13.24 6.07 3.40
N SER A 38 12.16 6.09 4.20
CA SER A 38 12.15 5.48 5.55
C SER A 38 12.14 3.94 5.55
N GLY A 39 11.99 3.28 4.40
CA GLY A 39 12.01 1.82 4.32
C GLY A 39 10.64 1.14 4.27
N LYS A 40 9.54 1.89 4.04
CA LYS A 40 8.18 1.32 3.93
C LYS A 40 8.09 0.19 2.89
N SER A 41 8.52 0.44 1.67
CA SER A 41 8.55 -0.56 0.59
C SER A 41 9.49 -1.73 0.90
N THR A 42 10.53 -1.49 1.72
CA THR A 42 11.45 -2.56 2.17
C THR A 42 10.73 -3.54 3.09
N ILE A 43 9.83 -3.05 3.97
CA ILE A 43 9.00 -3.92 4.81
C ILE A 43 8.12 -4.81 3.94
N LEU A 44 7.42 -4.25 2.94
CA LEU A 44 6.59 -5.05 2.03
C LEU A 44 7.40 -6.14 1.30
N ARG A 45 8.61 -5.79 0.81
CA ARG A 45 9.51 -6.74 0.15
C ARG A 45 9.98 -7.84 1.09
N ALA A 46 10.19 -7.53 2.37
CA ALA A 46 10.55 -8.52 3.38
C ALA A 46 9.37 -9.48 3.65
N VAL A 47 8.14 -8.98 3.75
CA VAL A 47 6.94 -9.81 3.98
C VAL A 47 6.77 -10.85 2.88
N ILE A 48 6.96 -10.49 1.60
CA ILE A 48 6.88 -11.45 0.49
C ILE A 48 8.15 -12.30 0.31
N GLY A 49 9.20 -12.04 1.08
CA GLY A 49 10.45 -12.81 1.02
C GLY A 49 11.43 -12.39 -0.07
N LEU A 50 11.23 -11.24 -0.72
CA LEU A 50 12.20 -10.67 -1.68
C LEU A 50 13.41 -10.04 -1.00
N GLN A 51 13.31 -9.72 0.29
CA GLN A 51 14.40 -9.20 1.11
C GLN A 51 14.46 -10.00 2.41
N ALA A 52 15.59 -10.59 2.70
CA ALA A 52 15.80 -11.31 3.95
C ALA A 52 16.02 -10.31 5.12
N PRO A 53 15.35 -10.51 6.27
CA PRO A 53 15.64 -9.77 7.49
C PRO A 53 17.11 -9.94 7.93
N SER A 54 17.72 -8.88 8.46
CA SER A 54 19.03 -8.96 9.15
C SER A 54 18.87 -9.45 10.59
N ALA A 55 17.72 -9.15 11.22
CA ALA A 55 17.28 -9.66 12.52
C ALA A 55 15.76 -9.55 12.65
N GLY A 56 15.20 -10.17 13.69
CA GLY A 56 13.75 -10.25 13.90
C GLY A 56 13.10 -11.33 13.05
N GLN A 57 11.77 -11.35 13.06
CA GLN A 57 11.01 -12.37 12.33
C GLN A 57 9.73 -11.81 11.70
N ILE A 58 9.25 -12.50 10.67
CA ILE A 58 7.99 -12.25 9.99
C ILE A 58 7.20 -13.54 9.97
N ASP A 59 6.08 -13.54 10.70
CA ASP A 59 5.17 -14.68 10.81
C ASP A 59 3.93 -14.42 9.95
N LEU A 60 3.59 -15.38 9.13
CA LEU A 60 2.40 -15.38 8.29
C LEU A 60 1.55 -16.58 8.66
N SER A 61 0.26 -16.39 8.96
CA SER A 61 -0.70 -17.48 9.20
C SER A 61 -1.24 -18.11 7.91
N ILE A 62 -0.75 -17.65 6.75
CA ILE A 62 -1.18 -18.07 5.41
C ILE A 62 0.02 -18.47 4.56
N ASP A 63 -0.25 -19.22 3.49
CA ASP A 63 0.76 -19.49 2.47
C ASP A 63 1.14 -18.18 1.72
N ARG A 64 2.42 -18.02 1.41
CA ARG A 64 2.89 -16.87 0.61
C ARG A 64 2.23 -16.78 -0.76
N GLN A 65 1.77 -17.89 -1.33
CA GLN A 65 1.01 -17.89 -2.57
C GLN A 65 -0.37 -17.23 -2.44
N ALA A 66 -0.89 -17.09 -1.22
CA ALA A 66 -2.12 -16.36 -0.94
C ALA A 66 -1.90 -14.85 -0.73
N ILE A 67 -0.67 -14.36 -0.90
CA ILE A 67 -0.35 -12.93 -0.86
C ILE A 67 -0.46 -12.35 -2.26
N GLY A 68 -1.22 -11.25 -2.39
CA GLY A 68 -1.20 -10.39 -3.56
C GLY A 68 -0.28 -9.19 -3.32
N PHE A 69 0.51 -8.80 -4.32
CA PHE A 69 1.38 -7.64 -4.23
C PHE A 69 1.12 -6.68 -5.38
N LEU A 70 0.70 -5.46 -5.05
CA LEU A 70 0.55 -4.36 -6.00
C LEU A 70 1.74 -3.41 -5.88
N PHE A 71 2.58 -3.41 -6.91
CA PHE A 71 3.77 -2.57 -6.97
C PHE A 71 3.42 -1.09 -7.22
N GLN A 72 4.33 -0.20 -6.82
CA GLN A 72 4.24 1.23 -7.11
C GLN A 72 4.18 1.48 -8.63
N ASP A 73 5.06 0.85 -9.39
CA ASP A 73 4.94 0.75 -10.85
C ASP A 73 3.90 -0.33 -11.19
N ASP A 74 3.19 -0.17 -12.29
CA ASP A 74 2.08 -1.07 -12.66
C ASP A 74 2.51 -2.53 -12.87
N ALA A 75 3.81 -2.78 -13.04
CA ALA A 75 4.44 -4.10 -13.25
C ALA A 75 3.79 -4.92 -14.39
N LEU A 76 3.15 -4.24 -15.35
CA LEU A 76 2.55 -4.87 -16.51
C LEU A 76 3.63 -5.26 -17.54
N LEU A 77 3.50 -6.43 -18.12
CA LEU A 77 4.35 -6.87 -19.21
C LEU A 77 3.98 -6.10 -20.49
N PRO A 78 4.86 -5.22 -21.03
CA PRO A 78 4.51 -4.29 -22.10
C PRO A 78 4.20 -4.97 -23.44
N TRP A 79 4.68 -6.20 -23.63
CA TRP A 79 4.44 -7.03 -24.81
C TRP A 79 3.20 -7.92 -24.70
N ARG A 80 2.46 -7.88 -23.59
CA ARG A 80 1.20 -8.59 -23.40
C ARG A 80 0.02 -7.62 -23.36
N ARG A 81 -1.11 -8.09 -23.85
CA ARG A 81 -2.38 -7.35 -23.76
C ARG A 81 -2.89 -7.29 -22.32
N ALA A 82 -3.83 -6.39 -22.02
CA ALA A 82 -4.38 -6.22 -20.69
C ALA A 82 -4.96 -7.53 -20.12
N ALA A 83 -5.80 -8.24 -20.88
CA ALA A 83 -6.35 -9.52 -20.44
C ALA A 83 -5.26 -10.58 -20.22
N GLU A 84 -4.21 -10.59 -21.04
CA GLU A 84 -3.09 -11.54 -20.90
C GLU A 84 -2.22 -11.22 -19.67
N ASN A 85 -2.10 -9.94 -19.28
CA ASN A 85 -1.45 -9.53 -18.05
C ASN A 85 -2.24 -10.04 -16.84
N VAL A 86 -3.56 -9.80 -16.82
CA VAL A 86 -4.43 -10.29 -15.74
C VAL A 86 -4.44 -11.81 -15.65
N ALA A 87 -4.53 -12.50 -16.79
CA ALA A 87 -4.55 -13.96 -16.87
C ALA A 87 -3.23 -14.63 -16.45
N LEU A 88 -2.12 -13.90 -16.41
CA LEU A 88 -0.78 -14.47 -16.21
C LEU A 88 -0.67 -15.25 -14.91
N GLY A 89 -1.04 -14.65 -13.79
CA GLY A 89 -0.98 -15.29 -12.49
C GLY A 89 -1.89 -16.51 -12.37
N LEU A 90 -3.09 -16.45 -12.96
CA LEU A 90 -4.02 -17.58 -13.04
C LEU A 90 -3.41 -18.76 -13.81
N ARG A 91 -2.73 -18.45 -14.93
CA ARG A 91 -2.02 -19.43 -15.74
C ARG A 91 -0.86 -20.10 -15.00
N LEU A 92 -0.09 -19.33 -14.25
CA LEU A 92 1.01 -19.83 -13.42
C LEU A 92 0.51 -20.74 -12.29
N ARG A 93 -0.73 -20.55 -11.84
CA ARG A 93 -1.42 -21.45 -10.89
C ARG A 93 -2.10 -22.65 -11.55
N GLY A 94 -1.84 -22.89 -12.85
CA GLY A 94 -2.31 -24.09 -13.57
C GLY A 94 -3.68 -23.96 -14.24
N MET A 95 -4.34 -22.77 -14.21
CA MET A 95 -5.62 -22.57 -14.89
C MET A 95 -5.44 -22.69 -16.41
N GLU A 96 -6.38 -23.35 -17.10
CA GLU A 96 -6.38 -23.48 -18.55
C GLU A 96 -6.44 -22.09 -19.22
N LYS A 97 -5.80 -21.94 -20.42
CA LYS A 97 -5.61 -20.63 -21.07
C LYS A 97 -6.93 -19.90 -21.32
N LYS A 98 -7.94 -20.61 -21.84
CA LYS A 98 -9.21 -20.00 -22.18
C LYS A 98 -9.94 -19.53 -20.90
N ALA A 99 -10.03 -20.40 -19.90
CA ALA A 99 -10.64 -20.08 -18.61
C ALA A 99 -9.94 -18.91 -17.90
N ALA A 100 -8.60 -18.84 -17.97
CA ALA A 100 -7.83 -17.73 -17.40
C ALA A 100 -8.11 -16.40 -18.12
N LEU A 101 -8.28 -16.42 -19.46
CA LEU A 101 -8.62 -15.23 -20.24
C LEU A 101 -10.07 -14.79 -19.98
N ASP A 102 -11.02 -15.73 -19.94
CA ASP A 102 -12.42 -15.42 -19.64
C ASP A 102 -12.51 -14.76 -18.25
N ARG A 103 -11.85 -15.32 -17.23
CA ARG A 103 -11.78 -14.73 -15.89
C ARG A 103 -11.05 -13.38 -15.87
N ALA A 104 -10.07 -13.19 -16.73
CA ALA A 104 -9.37 -11.90 -16.84
C ALA A 104 -10.28 -10.82 -17.42
N GLU A 105 -11.12 -11.13 -18.40
CA GLU A 105 -12.12 -10.18 -18.94
C GLU A 105 -13.15 -9.82 -17.88
N ASP A 106 -13.67 -10.79 -17.10
CA ASP A 106 -14.57 -10.54 -15.96
C ASP A 106 -13.95 -9.56 -14.95
N TRP A 107 -12.65 -9.70 -14.66
CA TRP A 107 -11.96 -8.80 -13.74
C TRP A 107 -11.73 -7.41 -14.33
N LEU A 108 -11.43 -7.32 -15.64
CA LEU A 108 -11.32 -6.04 -16.33
C LEU A 108 -12.65 -5.28 -16.32
N GLU A 109 -13.77 -5.96 -16.52
CA GLU A 109 -15.11 -5.38 -16.40
C GLU A 109 -15.34 -4.84 -14.98
N ARG A 110 -15.06 -5.63 -13.94
CA ARG A 110 -15.22 -5.23 -12.51
C ARG A 110 -14.43 -3.98 -12.15
N VAL A 111 -13.26 -3.75 -12.76
CA VAL A 111 -12.46 -2.53 -12.55
C VAL A 111 -12.81 -1.41 -13.55
N GLY A 112 -13.90 -1.56 -14.33
CA GLY A 112 -14.39 -0.56 -15.27
C GLY A 112 -13.54 -0.42 -16.53
N LEU A 113 -12.99 -1.53 -17.03
CA LEU A 113 -12.18 -1.62 -18.26
C LEU A 113 -12.80 -2.59 -19.28
N GLU A 114 -14.12 -2.70 -19.30
CA GLU A 114 -14.85 -3.52 -20.29
C GLU A 114 -14.41 -3.17 -21.73
N GLY A 115 -14.16 -4.20 -22.54
CA GLY A 115 -13.72 -4.07 -23.93
C GLY A 115 -12.28 -3.60 -24.13
N LEU A 116 -11.50 -3.39 -23.08
CA LEU A 116 -10.10 -2.97 -23.18
C LEU A 116 -9.10 -4.14 -23.06
N GLY A 117 -9.56 -5.37 -22.89
CA GLY A 117 -8.70 -6.55 -22.71
C GLY A 117 -7.70 -6.79 -23.82
N ALA A 118 -8.03 -6.38 -25.07
CA ALA A 118 -7.15 -6.51 -26.24
C ALA A 118 -6.06 -5.42 -26.34
N ARG A 119 -6.10 -4.35 -25.52
CA ARG A 119 -5.14 -3.25 -25.55
C ARG A 119 -3.81 -3.64 -24.92
N TYR A 120 -2.71 -3.11 -25.46
CA TYR A 120 -1.39 -3.17 -24.83
C TYR A 120 -1.24 -2.07 -23.78
N PRO A 121 -0.36 -2.22 -22.77
CA PRO A 121 -0.15 -1.20 -21.74
C PRO A 121 0.15 0.21 -22.28
N ARG A 122 0.87 0.32 -23.40
CA ARG A 122 1.18 1.59 -24.08
C ARG A 122 -0.05 2.30 -24.65
N GLU A 123 -1.15 1.58 -24.88
CA GLU A 123 -2.39 2.09 -25.44
C GLU A 123 -3.40 2.49 -24.36
N LEU A 124 -3.03 2.32 -23.09
CA LEU A 124 -3.83 2.62 -21.90
C LEU A 124 -3.34 3.89 -21.21
N SER A 125 -4.26 4.67 -20.66
CA SER A 125 -3.89 5.77 -19.75
C SER A 125 -3.23 5.25 -18.46
N GLY A 126 -2.55 6.11 -17.69
CA GLY A 126 -1.94 5.74 -16.40
C GLY A 126 -2.97 5.12 -15.43
N GLY A 127 -4.15 5.74 -15.31
CA GLY A 127 -5.23 5.20 -14.48
C GLY A 127 -5.78 3.86 -14.99
N GLN A 128 -5.85 3.66 -16.31
CA GLN A 128 -6.26 2.37 -16.88
C GLN A 128 -5.22 1.28 -16.62
N ARG A 129 -3.92 1.58 -16.79
CA ARG A 129 -2.86 0.63 -16.44
C ARG A 129 -2.92 0.22 -14.97
N LYS A 130 -3.14 1.18 -14.06
CA LYS A 130 -3.27 0.91 -12.62
C LYS A 130 -4.44 -0.02 -12.32
N ARG A 131 -5.58 0.16 -13.01
CA ARG A 131 -6.74 -0.75 -12.90
C ARG A 131 -6.45 -2.15 -13.45
N VAL A 132 -5.68 -2.26 -14.55
CA VAL A 132 -5.23 -3.58 -15.04
C VAL A 132 -4.33 -4.26 -14.02
N ALA A 133 -3.38 -3.54 -13.42
CA ALA A 133 -2.51 -4.08 -12.37
C ALA A 133 -3.30 -4.53 -11.13
N LEU A 134 -4.32 -3.74 -10.74
CA LEU A 134 -5.23 -4.13 -9.66
C LEU A 134 -6.01 -5.40 -10.01
N ALA A 135 -6.60 -5.47 -11.22
CA ALA A 135 -7.31 -6.67 -11.70
C ALA A 135 -6.39 -7.90 -11.73
N GLN A 136 -5.12 -7.74 -12.14
CA GLN A 136 -4.12 -8.80 -12.16
C GLN A 136 -3.90 -9.43 -10.78
N VAL A 137 -3.81 -8.60 -9.74
CA VAL A 137 -3.60 -9.07 -8.38
C VAL A 137 -4.88 -9.64 -7.79
N LEU A 138 -6.02 -8.94 -7.93
CA LEU A 138 -7.30 -9.35 -7.37
C LEU A 138 -7.88 -10.60 -8.01
N ALA A 139 -7.56 -10.90 -9.29
CA ALA A 139 -7.97 -12.12 -9.97
C ALA A 139 -7.43 -13.39 -9.29
N LEU A 140 -6.34 -13.26 -8.52
CA LEU A 140 -5.75 -14.35 -7.75
C LEU A 140 -6.47 -14.60 -6.42
N GLU A 141 -7.44 -13.75 -6.05
CA GLU A 141 -8.19 -13.81 -4.79
C GLU A 141 -7.27 -13.96 -3.56
N PRO A 142 -6.35 -12.99 -3.34
CA PRO A 142 -5.41 -13.07 -2.24
C PRO A 142 -6.14 -12.97 -0.89
N GLN A 143 -5.56 -13.59 0.16
CA GLN A 143 -6.00 -13.42 1.54
C GLN A 143 -5.36 -12.19 2.20
N LEU A 144 -4.12 -11.87 1.83
CA LEU A 144 -3.41 -10.67 2.23
C LEU A 144 -3.01 -9.88 0.99
N LEU A 145 -3.41 -8.62 0.92
CA LEU A 145 -3.04 -7.69 -0.15
C LEU A 145 -2.01 -6.69 0.37
N LEU A 146 -0.83 -6.70 -0.23
CA LEU A 146 0.23 -5.72 0.02
C LEU A 146 0.20 -4.69 -1.10
N MET A 147 0.20 -3.41 -0.77
CA MET A 147 0.14 -2.32 -1.74
C MET A 147 1.22 -1.28 -1.47
N ASP A 148 2.03 -0.97 -2.47
CA ASP A 148 3.07 0.05 -2.41
C ASP A 148 2.64 1.28 -3.21
N GLU A 149 2.20 2.34 -2.54
CA GLU A 149 1.71 3.59 -3.12
C GLU A 149 0.73 3.42 -4.30
N PRO A 150 -0.37 2.67 -4.12
CA PRO A 150 -1.20 2.20 -5.21
C PRO A 150 -1.87 3.31 -6.03
N PHE A 151 -2.05 4.51 -5.46
CA PHE A 151 -2.81 5.59 -6.07
C PHE A 151 -2.03 6.88 -6.29
N SER A 152 -0.70 6.88 -6.04
CA SER A 152 0.15 8.09 -6.08
C SER A 152 0.16 8.81 -7.43
N ALA A 153 0.00 8.09 -8.54
CA ALA A 153 0.04 8.64 -9.90
C ALA A 153 -1.35 9.00 -10.48
N LEU A 154 -2.41 8.99 -9.65
CA LEU A 154 -3.78 9.22 -10.11
C LEU A 154 -4.26 10.63 -9.74
N ASP A 155 -5.08 11.22 -10.63
CA ASP A 155 -5.84 12.42 -10.30
C ASP A 155 -6.85 12.15 -9.15
N ALA A 156 -7.29 13.21 -8.46
CA ALA A 156 -8.11 13.10 -7.26
C ALA A 156 -9.43 12.35 -7.47
N ILE A 157 -10.09 12.54 -8.62
CA ILE A 157 -11.39 11.91 -8.92
C ILE A 157 -11.20 10.41 -9.18
N THR A 158 -10.23 10.07 -10.02
CA THR A 158 -9.89 8.67 -10.34
C THR A 158 -9.42 7.92 -9.09
N ARG A 159 -8.60 8.58 -8.26
CA ARG A 159 -8.12 8.03 -6.97
C ARG A 159 -9.29 7.72 -6.04
N ALA A 160 -10.19 8.69 -5.78
CA ALA A 160 -11.32 8.49 -4.88
C ALA A 160 -12.24 7.34 -5.35
N ARG A 161 -12.49 7.26 -6.66
CA ARG A 161 -13.31 6.18 -7.24
C ARG A 161 -12.63 4.82 -7.08
N LEU A 162 -11.35 4.72 -7.44
CA LEU A 162 -10.62 3.45 -7.37
C LEU A 162 -10.43 2.98 -5.93
N SER A 163 -10.14 3.91 -5.00
CA SER A 163 -10.07 3.62 -3.57
C SER A 163 -11.40 3.09 -3.02
N GLN A 164 -12.53 3.68 -3.45
CA GLN A 164 -13.86 3.21 -3.03
C GLN A 164 -14.17 1.82 -3.59
N ASP A 165 -13.85 1.55 -4.86
CA ASP A 165 -14.08 0.24 -5.48
C ASP A 165 -13.22 -0.84 -4.81
N LEU A 166 -11.95 -0.52 -4.51
CA LEU A 166 -11.05 -1.39 -3.76
C LEU A 166 -11.57 -1.67 -2.35
N LEU A 167 -12.01 -0.64 -1.62
CA LEU A 167 -12.52 -0.79 -0.26
C LEU A 167 -13.74 -1.72 -0.21
N ARG A 168 -14.69 -1.55 -1.15
CA ARG A 168 -15.84 -2.45 -1.28
C ARG A 168 -15.42 -3.90 -1.51
N PHE A 169 -14.37 -4.09 -2.33
CA PHE A 169 -13.86 -5.42 -2.61
C PHE A 169 -13.19 -6.05 -1.38
N ILE A 170 -12.38 -5.28 -0.64
CA ILE A 170 -11.74 -5.70 0.62
C ILE A 170 -12.80 -6.11 1.64
N GLU A 171 -13.81 -5.27 1.86
CA GLU A 171 -14.88 -5.52 2.83
C GLU A 171 -15.74 -6.74 2.44
N ALA A 172 -16.11 -6.88 1.15
CA ALA A 172 -16.92 -8.01 0.67
C ALA A 172 -16.21 -9.37 0.77
N ARG A 173 -14.87 -9.39 0.79
CA ARG A 173 -14.06 -10.61 0.81
C ARG A 173 -13.36 -10.85 2.14
N HIS A 174 -13.55 -10.00 3.14
CA HIS A 174 -12.81 -10.05 4.41
C HIS A 174 -11.29 -10.15 4.20
N MET A 175 -10.76 -9.41 3.21
CA MET A 175 -9.36 -9.44 2.84
C MET A 175 -8.54 -8.60 3.81
N SER A 176 -7.42 -9.15 4.29
CA SER A 176 -6.45 -8.35 5.06
C SER A 176 -5.58 -7.52 4.12
N VAL A 177 -5.21 -6.32 4.56
CA VAL A 177 -4.46 -5.37 3.72
C VAL A 177 -3.33 -4.73 4.51
N LEU A 178 -2.15 -4.63 3.89
CA LEU A 178 -1.07 -3.73 4.33
C LEU A 178 -0.79 -2.73 3.20
N LEU A 179 -1.19 -1.50 3.42
CA LEU A 179 -1.06 -0.38 2.50
C LEU A 179 0.15 0.49 2.89
N VAL A 180 1.07 0.70 2.00
CA VAL A 180 2.10 1.75 2.12
C VAL A 180 1.63 2.96 1.32
N THR A 181 1.57 4.12 1.96
CA THR A 181 1.24 5.39 1.32
C THR A 181 1.93 6.56 2.03
N HIS A 182 2.12 7.66 1.32
CA HIS A 182 2.52 8.94 1.89
C HIS A 182 1.32 9.90 2.08
N ASP A 183 0.13 9.51 1.60
CA ASP A 183 -1.11 10.27 1.73
C ASP A 183 -1.84 9.86 3.02
N LEU A 184 -1.82 10.74 4.02
CA LEU A 184 -2.44 10.50 5.33
C LEU A 184 -3.97 10.41 5.25
N GLU A 185 -4.60 11.16 4.33
CA GLU A 185 -6.05 11.09 4.15
C GLU A 185 -6.47 9.75 3.55
N GLU A 186 -5.66 9.24 2.61
CA GLU A 186 -5.84 7.89 2.06
C GLU A 186 -5.71 6.82 3.15
N ALA A 187 -4.64 6.90 3.96
CA ALA A 187 -4.41 5.98 5.06
C ALA A 187 -5.61 5.95 6.03
N LEU A 188 -6.11 7.11 6.43
CA LEU A 188 -7.25 7.20 7.36
C LEU A 188 -8.58 6.75 6.72
N ALA A 189 -8.79 7.01 5.43
CA ALA A 189 -10.03 6.63 4.76
C ALA A 189 -10.14 5.12 4.54
N LEU A 190 -9.01 4.42 4.39
CA LEU A 190 -8.99 3.00 4.04
C LEU A 190 -8.71 2.07 5.22
N SER A 191 -7.98 2.53 6.26
CA SER A 191 -7.40 1.62 7.26
C SER A 191 -8.11 1.63 8.60
N ASP A 192 -8.01 0.53 9.33
CA ASP A 192 -8.46 0.39 10.71
C ASP A 192 -7.35 0.82 11.68
N THR A 193 -6.09 0.65 11.26
CA THR A 193 -4.90 1.05 12.02
C THR A 193 -3.89 1.71 11.09
N VAL A 194 -3.29 2.82 11.54
CA VAL A 194 -2.19 3.49 10.84
C VAL A 194 -0.93 3.39 11.69
N TYR A 195 0.14 2.81 11.14
CA TYR A 195 1.48 2.85 11.72
C TYR A 195 2.29 3.97 11.10
N LEU A 196 2.96 4.75 11.92
CA LEU A 196 3.92 5.77 11.48
C LEU A 196 5.34 5.22 11.61
N LEU A 197 6.07 5.18 10.49
CA LEU A 197 7.48 4.84 10.45
C LEU A 197 8.32 6.10 10.60
N SER A 198 9.33 6.07 11.46
CA SER A 198 10.26 7.18 11.67
C SER A 198 11.12 7.45 10.44
N ARG A 199 11.86 8.55 10.44
CA ARG A 199 12.89 8.82 9.43
C ARG A 199 14.02 7.78 9.51
N GLY A 200 14.55 7.37 8.35
CA GLY A 200 15.79 6.61 8.26
C GLY A 200 17.06 7.47 8.49
N PRO A 201 18.25 6.85 8.61
CA PRO A 201 18.47 5.40 8.71
C PRO A 201 17.98 4.81 10.03
N LYS A 202 17.86 3.46 10.08
CA LYS A 202 17.38 2.73 11.27
C LYS A 202 15.96 3.13 11.67
N ALA A 203 15.08 3.25 10.69
CA ALA A 203 13.70 3.61 10.94
C ALA A 203 12.99 2.55 11.80
N ARG A 204 12.10 3.02 12.69
CA ARG A 204 11.31 2.23 13.62
C ARG A 204 9.87 2.72 13.63
N ILE A 205 8.96 1.96 14.24
CA ILE A 205 7.60 2.44 14.47
C ILE A 205 7.66 3.60 15.49
N ALA A 206 7.28 4.79 15.02
CA ALA A 206 7.18 6.01 15.84
C ALA A 206 5.81 6.20 16.45
N GLY A 207 4.76 5.58 15.90
CA GLY A 207 3.41 5.65 16.42
C GLY A 207 2.47 4.63 15.81
N GLN A 208 1.43 4.29 16.56
CA GLN A 208 0.31 3.45 16.13
C GLN A 208 -1.00 4.20 16.43
N TYR A 209 -1.86 4.30 15.42
CA TYR A 209 -3.08 5.10 15.49
C TYR A 209 -4.27 4.25 15.05
N PRO A 210 -5.09 3.73 15.98
CA PRO A 210 -6.38 3.15 15.63
C PRO A 210 -7.29 4.18 14.99
N VAL A 211 -8.01 3.79 13.95
CA VAL A 211 -8.94 4.64 13.21
C VAL A 211 -10.37 4.32 13.63
N PRO A 212 -11.02 5.14 14.46
CA PRO A 212 -12.33 4.85 15.04
C PRO A 212 -13.50 5.13 14.09
N ILE A 213 -13.26 4.99 12.78
CA ILE A 213 -14.29 5.16 11.75
C ILE A 213 -14.87 3.79 11.42
N PRO A 214 -16.18 3.57 11.64
CA PRO A 214 -16.79 2.25 11.45
C PRO A 214 -16.83 1.82 9.98
N ARG A 215 -16.85 0.51 9.76
CA ARG A 215 -17.16 -0.09 8.45
C ARG A 215 -18.67 -0.40 8.32
N PRO A 216 -19.25 -0.45 7.12
CA PRO A 216 -18.60 -0.19 5.81
C PRO A 216 -18.31 1.31 5.61
N ARG A 217 -17.13 1.61 5.04
CA ARG A 217 -16.69 2.98 4.83
C ARG A 217 -16.97 3.46 3.42
N LYS A 218 -17.30 4.75 3.30
CA LYS A 218 -17.27 5.46 2.03
C LYS A 218 -16.12 6.47 2.08
N VAL A 219 -15.16 6.34 1.18
CA VAL A 219 -13.89 7.10 1.19
C VAL A 219 -14.12 8.61 1.32
N ILE A 220 -15.11 9.16 0.60
CA ILE A 220 -15.42 10.59 0.66
C ILE A 220 -16.12 10.95 1.97
N GLU A 221 -17.08 10.15 2.43
CA GLU A 221 -17.84 10.40 3.66
C GLU A 221 -16.97 10.23 4.91
N ALA A 222 -15.99 9.32 4.89
CA ALA A 222 -15.05 9.13 5.98
C ALA A 222 -14.31 10.43 6.36
N ARG A 223 -14.01 11.29 5.38
CA ARG A 223 -13.39 12.60 5.61
C ARG A 223 -14.26 13.58 6.41
N SER A 224 -15.57 13.37 6.41
CA SER A 224 -16.53 14.18 7.18
C SER A 224 -16.80 13.62 8.58
N HIS A 225 -16.19 12.47 8.93
CA HIS A 225 -16.36 11.88 10.26
C HIS A 225 -15.71 12.77 11.33
N PRO A 226 -16.36 12.98 12.51
CA PRO A 226 -15.82 13.87 13.56
C PRO A 226 -14.39 13.55 14.00
N ASP A 227 -14.01 12.29 14.03
CA ASP A 227 -12.66 11.85 14.44
C ASP A 227 -11.61 11.98 13.34
N PHE A 228 -11.98 12.17 12.07
CA PHE A 228 -11.04 12.18 10.95
C PHE A 228 -10.05 13.34 11.06
N GLY A 229 -10.53 14.58 11.19
CA GLY A 229 -9.69 15.77 11.28
C GLY A 229 -8.74 15.76 12.48
N PRO A 230 -9.24 15.52 13.71
CA PRO A 230 -8.38 15.40 14.89
C PRO A 230 -7.30 14.32 14.77
N LEU A 231 -7.63 13.13 14.19
CA LEU A 231 -6.67 12.06 14.01
C LEU A 231 -5.63 12.40 12.95
N LEU A 232 -6.06 12.99 11.82
CA LEU A 232 -5.18 13.51 10.79
C LEU A 232 -4.16 14.50 11.37
N GLY A 233 -4.64 15.46 12.19
CA GLY A 233 -3.79 16.44 12.85
C GLY A 233 -2.74 15.81 13.77
N ARG A 234 -3.11 14.81 14.56
CA ARG A 234 -2.19 14.06 15.42
C ARG A 234 -1.10 13.34 14.64
N ILE A 235 -1.48 12.61 13.58
CA ILE A 235 -0.50 11.88 12.75
C ILE A 235 0.41 12.87 12.03
N TRP A 236 -0.15 13.96 11.51
CA TRP A 236 0.62 15.02 10.85
C TRP A 236 1.66 15.65 11.80
N GLN A 237 1.26 15.96 13.03
CA GLN A 237 2.18 16.49 14.04
C GLN A 237 3.34 15.52 14.33
N SER A 238 3.04 14.24 14.53
CA SER A 238 4.06 13.22 14.75
C SER A 238 4.97 13.04 13.54
N LEU A 239 4.41 13.02 12.32
CA LEU A 239 5.18 12.94 11.09
C LEU A 239 6.11 14.16 10.92
N SER A 240 5.63 15.35 11.25
CA SER A 240 6.44 16.57 11.18
C SER A 240 7.64 16.53 12.14
N GLN A 241 7.47 15.96 13.33
CA GLN A 241 8.58 15.76 14.28
C GLN A 241 9.64 14.79 13.75
N GLU A 242 9.22 13.77 12.99
CA GLU A 242 10.15 12.81 12.35
C GLU A 242 10.89 13.41 11.14
N VAL A 243 10.34 14.43 10.48
CA VAL A 243 10.94 15.07 9.30
C VAL A 243 11.94 16.17 9.71
N VAL A 244 11.60 16.97 10.74
CA VAL A 244 12.41 18.11 11.19
C VAL A 244 13.51 17.60 12.12
N THR A 245 14.75 17.59 11.66
CA THR A 245 15.91 17.32 12.52
C THR A 245 16.27 18.54 13.35
N LYS A 246 16.98 18.35 14.51
CA LYS A 246 17.47 19.48 15.32
C LYS A 246 18.35 20.44 14.51
N SER A 247 19.13 19.92 13.53
CA SER A 247 19.93 20.75 12.63
C SER A 247 19.09 21.65 11.71
N ASP A 248 17.93 21.20 11.28
CA ASP A 248 17.03 22.01 10.45
C ASP A 248 16.33 23.10 11.30
N GLN A 249 16.10 22.84 12.59
CA GLN A 249 15.58 23.84 13.53
C GLN A 249 16.62 24.93 13.83
N GLU A 250 17.88 24.56 14.02
CA GLU A 250 18.96 25.52 14.27
C GLU A 250 19.26 26.38 13.04
N ALA A 251 19.22 25.82 11.82
CA ALA A 251 19.40 26.55 10.58
C ALA A 251 18.26 27.57 10.34
N ALA A 252 16.99 27.19 10.58
CA ALA A 252 15.84 28.06 10.43
C ALA A 252 15.84 29.23 11.42
N TRP A 253 16.41 29.09 12.63
CA TRP A 253 16.54 30.18 13.62
C TRP A 253 17.79 31.02 13.39
N GLY A 254 18.83 30.47 12.77
CA GLY A 254 20.07 31.19 12.44
C GLY A 254 19.89 32.28 11.37
N GLU A 255 19.04 32.03 10.38
CA GLU A 255 18.74 33.01 9.32
C GLU A 255 17.90 34.21 9.79
N PHE A 256 17.10 34.07 10.86
CA PHE A 256 16.31 35.16 11.43
C PHE A 256 17.09 36.05 12.41
N SER A 257 18.25 35.60 12.92
CA SER A 257 19.04 36.37 13.91
C SER A 257 20.18 37.18 13.32
N THR A 258 20.46 37.10 12.00
CA THR A 258 21.51 37.89 11.32
C THR A 258 20.98 39.07 10.51
N GLY A 259 19.69 39.40 10.63
CA GLY A 259 18.99 40.45 9.89
C GLY A 259 18.47 41.62 10.76
N LEU A 260 19.21 42.00 11.84
CA LEU A 260 18.96 43.26 12.59
C LEU A 260 20.23 44.08 12.67
#